data_3c1742ace5348909f1d5384e2839bf77
#
_entry.id   3c1742ace5348909f1d5384e2839bf77
#
_cell.length_a   1.000
_cell.length_b   1.000
_cell.length_c   1.000
_cell.angle_alpha   90.00
_cell.angle_beta   90.00
_cell.angle_gamma   90.00
#
_symmetry.space_group_name_H-M   'P 1'
#
loop_
_entity.id
_entity.type
_entity.pdbx_description
1 polymer ?
#
loop_
_entity_poly.entity_id
_entity_poly.type
_entity_poly.pdbx_seq_one_letter_code
_entity_poly.pdbx_strand_id
1 'polypeptide(L)'
;MVAGKGGRVGPDLTSVGTSRTMESLTEAVRNPSRRLAWGLTEATKEFPHEYETVTVVTANGEEIKGVTLNEDSFTLQMMDTAEHLRLLEKDKLRSINKTRQSLMPIYNADLLSDKDLHDIIAYLISVGAQ
;
A
#
# COMPACT_ATOMS: atom_id res chain seq x y z
N MET A 1 9.37 -0.86 -0.50
CA MET A 1 10.82 -0.60 -0.47
C MET A 1 11.43 -1.31 0.71
N VAL A 2 12.64 -1.84 0.58
CA VAL A 2 13.40 -2.47 1.68
C VAL A 2 14.85 -1.98 1.58
N ALA A 3 15.40 -1.45 2.67
CA ALA A 3 16.78 -0.93 2.72
C ALA A 3 17.11 0.03 1.56
N GLY A 4 16.20 0.93 1.24
CA GLY A 4 16.35 1.91 0.18
C GLY A 4 16.16 1.38 -1.24
N LYS A 5 15.78 0.12 -1.42
CA LYS A 5 15.58 -0.51 -2.73
C LYS A 5 14.13 -0.96 -2.92
N GLY A 6 13.65 -0.92 -4.16
CA GLY A 6 12.32 -1.36 -4.54
C GLY A 6 11.32 -0.23 -4.74
N GLY A 7 10.08 -0.61 -5.00
CA GLY A 7 8.99 0.30 -5.34
C GLY A 7 8.47 1.14 -4.18
N ARG A 8 7.73 2.19 -4.51
CA ARG A 8 7.20 3.18 -3.56
C ARG A 8 5.68 3.19 -3.46
N VAL A 9 5.00 2.35 -4.21
CA VAL A 9 3.52 2.28 -4.16
C VAL A 9 3.03 1.74 -2.82
N GLY A 10 3.81 0.85 -2.21
CA GLY A 10 3.55 0.35 -0.86
C GLY A 10 4.47 0.98 0.19
N PRO A 11 4.22 0.69 1.47
CA PRO A 11 5.02 1.22 2.57
C PRO A 11 6.45 0.72 2.55
N ASP A 12 7.34 1.44 3.25
CA ASP A 12 8.70 0.98 3.48
C ASP A 12 8.70 -0.20 4.45
N LEU A 13 9.30 -1.29 4.04
CA LEU A 13 9.34 -2.55 4.79
C LEU A 13 10.64 -2.76 5.58
N THR A 14 11.55 -1.78 5.60
CA THR A 14 12.88 -1.92 6.20
C THR A 14 12.82 -2.34 7.68
N SER A 15 11.89 -1.77 8.44
CA SER A 15 11.74 -2.06 9.87
C SER A 15 10.55 -2.95 10.22
N VAL A 16 9.81 -3.43 9.22
CA VAL A 16 8.56 -4.17 9.47
C VAL A 16 8.79 -5.47 10.24
N GLY A 17 9.93 -6.12 10.03
CA GLY A 17 10.27 -7.38 10.69
C GLY A 17 10.50 -7.25 12.20
N THR A 18 10.83 -6.06 12.70
CA THR A 18 11.00 -5.80 14.14
C THR A 18 9.81 -5.09 14.76
N SER A 19 8.97 -4.45 13.94
CA SER A 19 7.77 -3.72 14.42
C SER A 19 6.49 -4.55 14.38
N ARG A 20 6.50 -5.70 13.73
CA ARG A 20 5.35 -6.58 13.56
C ARG A 20 5.66 -7.99 14.02
N THR A 21 4.62 -8.70 14.48
CA THR A 21 4.75 -10.12 14.81
C THR A 21 4.85 -10.97 13.55
N MET A 22 5.45 -12.15 13.68
CA MET A 22 5.52 -13.12 12.59
C MET A 22 4.13 -13.51 12.06
N GLU A 23 3.17 -13.66 12.95
CA GLU A 23 1.76 -13.92 12.62
C GLU A 23 1.14 -12.79 11.79
N SER A 24 1.37 -11.55 12.20
CA SER A 24 0.89 -10.36 11.48
C SER A 24 1.50 -10.24 10.08
N LEU A 25 2.79 -10.54 9.94
CA LEU A 25 3.48 -10.53 8.64
C LEU A 25 2.96 -11.65 7.72
N THR A 26 2.73 -12.83 8.27
CA THR A 26 2.14 -13.96 7.54
C THR A 26 0.75 -13.60 7.02
N GLU A 27 -0.09 -13.04 7.87
CA GLU A 27 -1.43 -12.59 7.49
C GLU A 27 -1.39 -11.52 6.39
N ALA A 28 -0.47 -10.56 6.50
CA ALA A 28 -0.33 -9.48 5.52
C ALA A 28 -0.02 -10.00 4.11
N VAL A 29 0.71 -11.10 3.99
CA VAL A 29 1.02 -11.72 2.70
C VAL A 29 -0.14 -12.61 2.23
N ARG A 30 -0.74 -13.40 3.13
CA ARG A 30 -1.81 -14.34 2.78
C ARG A 30 -3.16 -13.65 2.54
N ASN A 31 -3.41 -12.56 3.26
CA ASN A 31 -4.66 -11.82 3.16
C ASN A 31 -4.41 -10.30 3.29
N PRO A 32 -3.82 -9.67 2.28
CA PRO A 32 -3.35 -8.29 2.38
C PRO A 32 -4.46 -7.25 2.56
N SER A 33 -5.69 -7.58 2.19
CA SER A 33 -6.82 -6.64 2.31
C SER A 33 -7.46 -6.63 3.69
N ARG A 34 -7.12 -7.58 4.57
CA ARG A 34 -7.72 -7.64 5.91
C ARG A 34 -7.33 -6.44 6.77
N ARG A 35 -6.06 -6.02 6.68
CA ARG A 35 -5.56 -4.82 7.34
C ARG A 35 -4.64 -4.06 6.41
N LEU A 36 -5.07 -2.89 5.99
CA LEU A 36 -4.23 -1.99 5.20
C LEU A 36 -3.16 -1.37 6.09
N ALA A 37 -2.05 -0.97 5.46
CA ALA A 37 -1.02 -0.23 6.16
C ALA A 37 -1.56 1.12 6.64
N TRP A 38 -1.20 1.48 7.86
CA TRP A 38 -1.55 2.78 8.45
C TRP A 38 -0.53 3.84 8.03
N GLY A 39 -0.99 5.06 7.97
CA GLY A 39 -0.10 6.22 7.84
C GLY A 39 0.86 6.35 9.02
N LEU A 40 1.91 7.11 8.82
CA LEU A 40 3.08 7.19 9.72
C LEU A 40 2.81 7.83 11.08
N THR A 41 1.64 8.41 11.34
CA THR A 41 1.38 9.14 12.59
C THR A 41 0.09 8.73 13.26
N GLU A 42 0.12 8.73 14.59
CA GLU A 42 -1.07 8.56 15.43
C GLU A 42 -2.18 9.58 15.10
N ALA A 43 -1.79 10.76 14.61
CA ALA A 43 -2.71 11.83 14.25
C ALA A 43 -3.61 11.45 13.04
N THR A 44 -3.27 10.43 12.30
CA THR A 44 -4.04 9.99 11.13
C THR A 44 -5.09 8.93 11.45
N LYS A 45 -5.33 8.60 12.71
CA LYS A 45 -6.33 7.58 13.09
C LYS A 45 -7.75 7.92 12.64
N GLU A 46 -8.05 9.18 12.45
CA GLU A 46 -9.35 9.66 11.99
C GLU A 46 -9.45 9.76 10.47
N PHE A 47 -8.35 9.59 9.75
CA PHE A 47 -8.31 9.67 8.30
C PHE A 47 -8.28 8.28 7.66
N PRO A 48 -8.66 8.20 6.37
CA PRO A 48 -8.52 6.97 5.62
C PRO A 48 -7.08 6.44 5.70
N HIS A 49 -6.92 5.14 5.62
CA HIS A 49 -5.59 4.52 5.60
C HIS A 49 -4.76 5.10 4.47
N GLU A 50 -3.51 5.47 4.74
CA GLU A 50 -2.59 6.08 3.77
C GLU A 50 -2.45 5.25 2.49
N TYR A 51 -2.53 3.92 2.62
CA TYR A 51 -2.40 2.99 1.50
C TYR A 51 -3.75 2.45 1.00
N GLU A 52 -4.81 3.21 1.22
CA GLU A 52 -6.11 2.90 0.63
C GLU A 52 -6.06 3.05 -0.89
N THR A 53 -6.54 2.04 -1.60
CA THR A 53 -6.57 2.04 -3.06
C THR A 53 -7.60 3.05 -3.57
N VAL A 54 -7.18 3.86 -4.52
CA VAL A 54 -8.05 4.82 -5.20
C VAL A 54 -8.02 4.56 -6.70
N THR A 55 -9.20 4.64 -7.33
CA THR A 55 -9.36 4.61 -8.78
C THR A 55 -10.06 5.88 -9.19
N VAL A 56 -9.44 6.65 -10.08
CA VAL A 56 -10.01 7.89 -10.62
C VAL A 56 -10.25 7.74 -12.11
N VAL A 57 -11.30 8.39 -12.61
CA VAL A 57 -11.57 8.51 -14.04
C VAL A 57 -11.48 9.99 -14.41
N THR A 58 -10.58 10.32 -15.32
CA THR A 58 -10.35 11.69 -15.77
C THR A 58 -11.44 12.17 -16.73
N ALA A 59 -11.47 13.47 -17.04
CA ALA A 59 -12.45 14.05 -17.93
C ALA A 59 -12.45 13.43 -19.33
N ASN A 60 -11.29 12.94 -19.79
CA ASN A 60 -11.17 12.25 -21.09
C ASN A 60 -11.39 10.73 -21.00
N GLY A 61 -11.80 10.21 -19.84
CA GLY A 61 -12.12 8.79 -19.66
C GLY A 61 -10.93 7.91 -19.30
N GLU A 62 -9.75 8.46 -19.06
CA GLU A 62 -8.59 7.70 -18.58
C GLU A 62 -8.83 7.21 -17.15
N GLU A 63 -8.61 5.93 -16.89
CA GLU A 63 -8.67 5.34 -15.56
C GLU A 63 -7.26 5.27 -14.95
N ILE A 64 -7.10 5.84 -13.75
CA ILE A 64 -5.84 5.83 -13.01
C ILE A 64 -6.07 5.15 -11.67
N LYS A 65 -5.29 4.12 -11.38
CA LYS A 65 -5.36 3.36 -10.13
C LYS A 65 -4.06 3.50 -9.34
N GLY A 66 -4.17 3.63 -8.03
CA GLY A 66 -3.01 3.78 -7.16
C GLY A 66 -3.39 3.93 -5.70
N VAL A 67 -2.54 4.61 -4.96
CA VAL A 67 -2.75 4.90 -3.54
C VAL A 67 -2.83 6.40 -3.30
N THR A 68 -3.67 6.81 -2.37
CA THR A 68 -3.80 8.21 -1.95
C THR A 68 -2.60 8.59 -1.08
N LEU A 69 -1.91 9.67 -1.42
CA LEU A 69 -0.82 10.23 -0.62
C LEU A 69 -1.30 11.42 0.22
N ASN A 70 -2.11 12.27 -0.39
CA ASN A 70 -2.69 13.43 0.27
C ASN A 70 -3.98 13.84 -0.44
N GLU A 71 -4.89 14.45 0.29
CA GLU A 71 -6.18 14.87 -0.24
C GLU A 71 -6.72 16.05 0.53
N ASP A 72 -7.24 17.03 -0.18
CA ASP A 72 -8.03 18.12 0.39
C ASP A 72 -9.38 18.22 -0.33
N SER A 73 -10.14 19.29 -0.06
CA SER A 73 -11.46 19.47 -0.67
C SER A 73 -11.43 19.65 -2.19
N PHE A 74 -10.30 20.06 -2.76
CA PHE A 74 -10.18 20.46 -4.17
C PHE A 74 -9.23 19.57 -4.97
N THR A 75 -8.26 18.94 -4.31
CA THR A 75 -7.19 18.19 -4.97
C THR A 75 -7.02 16.81 -4.35
N LEU A 76 -6.54 15.89 -5.19
CA LEU A 76 -6.13 14.55 -4.80
C LEU A 76 -4.70 14.33 -5.29
N GLN A 77 -3.79 14.04 -4.37
CA GLN A 77 -2.45 13.59 -4.70
C GLN A 77 -2.36 12.08 -4.51
N MET A 78 -2.03 11.38 -5.58
CA MET A 78 -1.92 9.93 -5.58
C MET A 78 -0.63 9.47 -6.25
N MET A 79 -0.21 8.26 -5.93
CA MET A 79 0.83 7.55 -6.68
C MET A 79 0.17 6.43 -7.47
N ASP A 80 0.35 6.43 -8.78
CA ASP A 80 -0.20 5.38 -9.63
C ASP A 80 0.64 4.09 -9.54
N THR A 81 0.16 3.02 -10.18
CA THR A 81 0.84 1.72 -10.15
C THR A 81 2.17 1.70 -10.90
N ALA A 82 2.44 2.70 -11.73
CA ALA A 82 3.72 2.91 -12.40
C ALA A 82 4.68 3.83 -11.61
N GLU A 83 4.32 4.17 -10.36
CA GLU A 83 5.09 5.02 -9.45
C GLU A 83 5.17 6.49 -9.88
N HIS A 84 4.21 6.96 -10.69
CA HIS A 84 4.09 8.37 -11.02
C HIS A 84 3.24 9.09 -9.98
N LEU A 85 3.75 10.22 -9.49
CA LEU A 85 2.96 11.13 -8.66
C LEU A 85 1.96 11.87 -9.55
N ARG A 86 0.70 11.85 -9.13
CA ARG A 86 -0.40 12.53 -9.81
C ARG A 86 -1.03 13.53 -8.87
N LEU A 87 -1.03 14.80 -9.26
CA LEU A 87 -1.80 15.84 -8.58
C LEU A 87 -3.01 16.17 -9.44
N LEU A 88 -4.19 15.85 -8.95
CA LEU A 88 -5.44 15.92 -9.70
C LEU A 88 -6.39 16.92 -9.06
N GLU A 89 -7.01 17.74 -9.89
CA GLU A 89 -8.09 18.63 -9.46
C GLU A 89 -9.41 17.85 -9.48
N LYS A 90 -10.07 17.77 -8.33
CA LYS A 90 -11.28 16.93 -8.16
C LYS A 90 -12.42 17.32 -9.09
N ASP A 91 -12.58 18.60 -9.39
CA ASP A 91 -13.63 19.09 -10.27
C ASP A 91 -13.43 18.69 -11.75
N LYS A 92 -12.21 18.29 -12.11
CA LYS A 92 -11.89 17.78 -13.46
C LYS A 92 -11.97 16.26 -13.58
N LEU A 93 -12.32 15.56 -12.51
CA LEU A 93 -12.45 14.11 -12.51
C LEU A 93 -13.91 13.71 -12.71
N ARG A 94 -14.16 12.67 -13.51
CA ARG A 94 -15.47 12.07 -13.66
C ARG A 94 -15.90 11.30 -12.42
N SER A 95 -14.95 10.57 -11.81
CA SER A 95 -15.22 9.79 -10.60
C SER A 95 -13.97 9.58 -9.78
N ILE A 96 -14.17 9.41 -8.48
CA ILE A 96 -13.15 8.99 -7.51
C ILE A 96 -13.77 7.85 -6.72
N ASN A 97 -13.15 6.67 -6.79
CA ASN A 97 -13.60 5.48 -6.07
C ASN A 97 -12.49 4.97 -5.16
N LYS A 98 -12.76 4.94 -3.87
CA LYS A 98 -11.83 4.45 -2.85
C LYS A 98 -12.28 3.08 -2.36
N THR A 99 -11.34 2.17 -2.16
CA THR A 99 -11.62 0.83 -1.67
C THR A 99 -10.56 0.42 -0.65
N ARG A 100 -10.97 -0.40 0.32
CA ARG A 100 -10.05 -1.03 1.28
C ARG A 100 -9.39 -2.28 0.75
N GLN A 101 -9.58 -2.60 -0.51
CA GLN A 101 -8.88 -3.69 -1.14
C GLN A 101 -7.43 -3.28 -1.41
N SER A 102 -6.48 -4.03 -0.86
CA SER A 102 -5.05 -3.79 -1.08
C SER A 102 -4.68 -3.96 -2.56
N LEU A 103 -3.74 -3.16 -3.04
CA LEU A 103 -3.09 -3.38 -4.34
C LEU A 103 -2.18 -4.62 -4.34
N MET A 104 -1.76 -5.07 -3.16
CA MET A 104 -0.95 -6.29 -3.04
C MET A 104 -1.79 -7.50 -3.41
N PRO A 105 -1.34 -8.34 -4.36
CA PRO A 105 -2.04 -9.58 -4.70
C PRO A 105 -2.12 -10.53 -3.51
N ILE A 106 -3.12 -11.41 -3.52
CA ILE A 106 -3.23 -12.49 -2.55
C ILE A 106 -2.24 -13.58 -2.93
N TYR A 107 -1.29 -13.86 -2.05
CA TYR A 107 -0.32 -14.94 -2.22
C TYR A 107 -0.74 -16.13 -1.35
N ASN A 108 -1.50 -17.04 -1.94
CA ASN A 108 -1.86 -18.30 -1.29
C ASN A 108 -0.71 -19.32 -1.35
N ALA A 109 -0.90 -20.50 -0.74
CA ALA A 109 0.13 -21.53 -0.68
C ALA A 109 0.51 -22.12 -2.05
N ASP A 110 -0.35 -21.99 -3.08
CA ASP A 110 -0.06 -22.44 -4.44
C ASP A 110 0.89 -21.47 -5.15
N LEU A 111 0.79 -20.17 -4.88
CA LEU A 111 1.63 -19.13 -5.47
C LEU A 111 2.91 -18.90 -4.67
N LEU A 112 2.85 -19.05 -3.35
CA LEU A 112 3.95 -18.85 -2.44
C LEU A 112 3.89 -19.91 -1.34
N SER A 113 4.82 -20.85 -1.35
CA SER A 113 4.87 -21.93 -0.36
C SER A 113 5.09 -21.39 1.06
N ASP A 114 4.69 -22.16 2.07
CA ASP A 114 4.93 -21.80 3.47
C ASP A 114 6.43 -21.64 3.77
N LYS A 115 7.28 -22.47 3.14
CA LYS A 115 8.73 -22.37 3.27
C LYS A 115 9.25 -21.03 2.71
N ASP A 116 8.84 -20.65 1.51
CA ASP A 116 9.28 -19.41 0.88
C ASP A 116 8.77 -18.20 1.64
N LEU A 117 7.54 -18.24 2.11
CA LEU A 117 6.99 -17.19 2.97
C LEU A 117 7.80 -17.05 4.27
N HIS A 118 8.16 -18.16 4.90
CA HIS A 118 8.99 -18.17 6.10
C HIS A 118 10.36 -17.53 5.84
N ASP A 119 10.97 -17.84 4.71
CA ASP A 119 12.26 -17.29 4.30
C ASP A 119 12.18 -15.78 4.07
N ILE A 120 11.10 -15.29 3.46
CA ILE A 120 10.85 -13.86 3.26
C ILE A 120 10.71 -13.15 4.62
N ILE A 121 9.93 -13.70 5.52
CA ILE A 121 9.73 -13.13 6.87
C ILE A 121 11.04 -13.11 7.64
N ALA A 122 11.83 -14.18 7.59
CA ALA A 122 13.14 -14.24 8.21
C ALA A 122 14.07 -13.16 7.66
N TYR A 123 14.06 -12.92 6.36
CA TYR A 123 14.82 -11.85 5.74
C TYR A 123 14.38 -10.47 6.26
N LEU A 124 13.08 -10.19 6.31
CA LEU A 124 12.57 -8.92 6.82
C LEU A 124 12.95 -8.68 8.28
N ILE A 125 12.91 -9.73 9.10
CA ILE A 125 13.36 -9.65 10.50
C ILE A 125 14.86 -9.31 10.56
N SER A 126 15.66 -9.95 9.74
CA SER A 126 17.12 -9.72 9.72
C SER A 126 17.48 -8.30 9.30
N VAL A 127 16.78 -7.76 8.30
CA VAL A 127 16.98 -6.37 7.83
C VAL A 127 16.57 -5.36 8.91
N GLY A 128 15.43 -5.58 9.56
CA GLY A 128 14.94 -4.69 10.61
C GLY A 128 15.82 -4.67 11.87
N ALA A 129 16.61 -5.71 12.08
CA ALA A 129 17.52 -5.81 13.23
C ALA A 129 18.89 -5.16 13.03
N GLN A 130 19.16 -4.65 11.84
CA GLN A 130 20.42 -3.99 11.50
C GLN A 130 20.52 -2.57 12.03
#